data_585a77f019e2f3d380b8c3cdd7a291d5
#
_entry.id   585a77f019e2f3d380b8c3cdd7a291d5
#
_cell.length_a   1.000
_cell.length_b   1.000
_cell.length_c   1.000
_cell.angle_alpha   90.00
_cell.angle_beta   90.00
_cell.angle_gamma   90.00
#
_symmetry.space_group_name_H-M   'P 1'
#
loop_
_entity.id
_entity.type
_entity.pdbx_description
1 polymer ?
#
loop_
_entity_poly.entity_id
_entity_poly.type
_entity_poly.pdbx_seq_one_letter_code
_entity_poly.pdbx_strand_id
1 'polypeptide(L)'
;LGIEKEDLPAVWADLGKAGFISGQAYAKGLRTVKTCVGSDWCRFGTQDSTGLGVQLEKISWGSNMPHKFKMAVSGCPRNCAEATIKDFGVICVDSGYELHIGGNGGIKVRVTDLLCKVATESEAIEHACAFVQLYREEARYLDRTAPWVERVGLDYIRGVVVDDAEGRAALAARFLYSQQFMQDDPWAARAKGFDADEFATLAAPVLEPAQ
;
A
#
# COMPACT_ATOMS: atom_id res chain seq x y z
N LEU A 1 -10.03 -21.23 -7.88
CA LEU A 1 -9.90 -22.05 -9.07
C LEU A 1 -11.20 -22.85 -9.27
N GLY A 2 -11.68 -22.97 -10.51
CA GLY A 2 -12.90 -23.71 -10.83
C GLY A 2 -14.21 -22.97 -10.52
N ILE A 3 -14.18 -21.64 -10.44
CA ILE A 3 -15.37 -20.80 -10.36
C ILE A 3 -15.57 -20.18 -11.74
N GLU A 4 -16.77 -20.33 -12.28
CA GLU A 4 -17.12 -19.69 -13.53
C GLU A 4 -17.29 -18.17 -13.32
N LYS A 5 -17.12 -17.41 -14.38
CA LYS A 5 -17.13 -15.94 -14.32
C LYS A 5 -18.48 -15.40 -13.84
N GLU A 6 -19.54 -16.03 -14.26
CA GLU A 6 -20.93 -15.70 -13.93
C GLU A 6 -21.24 -15.88 -12.43
N ASP A 7 -20.52 -16.78 -11.74
CA ASP A 7 -20.71 -17.09 -10.33
C ASP A 7 -19.94 -16.11 -9.41
N LEU A 8 -19.04 -15.28 -9.94
CA LEU A 8 -18.21 -14.38 -9.14
C LEU A 8 -19.01 -13.45 -8.21
N PRO A 9 -20.13 -12.83 -8.63
CA PRO A 9 -20.90 -11.96 -7.75
C PRO A 9 -21.47 -12.70 -6.54
N ALA A 10 -21.96 -13.94 -6.72
CA ALA A 10 -22.47 -14.78 -5.63
C ALA A 10 -21.34 -15.15 -4.65
N VAL A 11 -20.18 -15.54 -5.16
CA VAL A 11 -18.99 -15.85 -4.35
C VAL A 11 -18.55 -14.65 -3.54
N TRP A 12 -18.48 -13.46 -4.14
CA TRP A 12 -18.13 -12.24 -3.39
C TRP A 12 -19.17 -11.86 -2.34
N ALA A 13 -20.46 -12.04 -2.64
CA ALA A 13 -21.50 -11.81 -1.66
C ALA A 13 -21.34 -12.73 -0.44
N ASP A 14 -21.00 -14.00 -0.64
CA ASP A 14 -20.79 -14.95 0.44
C ASP A 14 -19.51 -14.67 1.23
N LEU A 15 -18.42 -14.32 0.56
CA LEU A 15 -17.17 -13.90 1.21
C LEU A 15 -17.37 -12.62 2.03
N GLY A 16 -18.12 -11.65 1.49
CA GLY A 16 -18.45 -10.41 2.20
C GLY A 16 -19.25 -10.66 3.49
N LYS A 17 -20.19 -11.62 3.50
CA LYS A 17 -20.91 -12.04 4.72
C LYS A 17 -19.97 -12.61 5.77
N ALA A 18 -18.87 -13.24 5.36
CA ALA A 18 -17.83 -13.77 6.24
C ALA A 18 -16.79 -12.70 6.67
N GLY A 19 -16.98 -11.43 6.31
CA GLY A 19 -16.09 -10.33 6.68
C GLY A 19 -14.86 -10.16 5.77
N PHE A 20 -14.78 -10.88 4.65
CA PHE A 20 -13.75 -10.63 3.64
C PHE A 20 -14.11 -9.41 2.81
N ILE A 21 -13.10 -8.63 2.46
CA ILE A 21 -13.22 -7.50 1.53
C ILE A 21 -12.41 -7.79 0.27
N SER A 22 -12.89 -7.30 -0.87
CA SER A 22 -12.18 -7.46 -2.13
C SER A 22 -10.98 -6.53 -2.24
N GLY A 23 -10.01 -6.91 -3.07
CA GLY A 23 -8.91 -6.03 -3.43
C GLY A 23 -9.38 -4.87 -4.30
N GLN A 24 -8.76 -3.70 -4.09
CA GLN A 24 -8.93 -2.54 -4.96
C GLN A 24 -8.22 -2.74 -6.30
N ALA A 25 -8.59 -1.93 -7.29
CA ALA A 25 -7.90 -1.92 -8.58
C ALA A 25 -6.43 -1.53 -8.39
N TYR A 26 -5.53 -2.38 -8.86
CA TYR A 26 -4.12 -2.30 -8.50
C TYR A 26 -3.29 -1.24 -9.23
N ALA A 27 -3.80 -0.59 -10.25
CA ALA A 27 -2.96 0.21 -11.13
C ALA A 27 -2.34 1.43 -10.44
N LYS A 28 -3.10 2.14 -9.61
CA LYS A 28 -2.74 3.45 -9.04
C LYS A 28 -3.21 3.57 -7.59
N GLY A 29 -2.83 2.61 -6.78
CA GLY A 29 -3.23 2.56 -5.38
C GLY A 29 -2.25 1.77 -4.54
N LEU A 30 -2.58 1.63 -3.27
CA LEU A 30 -1.89 0.71 -2.40
C LEU A 30 -2.06 -0.72 -2.94
N ARG A 31 -0.95 -1.42 -3.05
CA ARG A 31 -0.94 -2.83 -3.49
C ARG A 31 -1.03 -3.78 -2.30
N THR A 32 -0.22 -3.56 -1.30
CA THR A 32 -0.10 -4.42 -0.13
C THR A 32 0.90 -3.80 0.84
N VAL A 33 0.73 -4.11 2.12
CA VAL A 33 1.76 -3.95 3.14
C VAL A 33 2.32 -5.34 3.46
N LYS A 34 3.53 -5.64 2.97
CA LYS A 34 4.20 -6.91 3.24
C LYS A 34 4.84 -6.88 4.63
N THR A 35 4.66 -7.93 5.42
CA THR A 35 5.33 -8.09 6.71
C THR A 35 6.16 -9.37 6.76
N CYS A 36 7.11 -9.45 7.68
CA CYS A 36 7.58 -10.71 8.20
C CYS A 36 6.84 -11.01 9.51
N VAL A 37 7.13 -12.14 10.16
CA VAL A 37 6.40 -12.58 11.36
C VAL A 37 6.77 -11.82 12.65
N GLY A 38 7.77 -10.92 12.60
CA GLY A 38 8.13 -10.05 13.72
C GLY A 38 8.55 -10.73 15.01
N SER A 39 8.45 -10.00 16.12
CA SER A 39 8.82 -10.48 17.46
C SER A 39 7.96 -11.65 17.95
N ASP A 40 6.74 -11.78 17.48
CA ASP A 40 5.81 -12.80 17.95
C ASP A 40 6.27 -14.23 17.61
N TRP A 41 6.89 -14.40 16.44
CA TRP A 41 7.22 -15.73 15.90
C TRP A 41 8.69 -15.87 15.45
N CYS A 42 9.48 -14.80 15.53
CA CYS A 42 10.88 -14.83 15.12
C CYS A 42 11.81 -14.43 16.27
N ARG A 43 12.74 -15.33 16.64
CA ARG A 43 13.73 -15.07 17.69
C ARG A 43 14.63 -13.83 17.45
N PHE A 44 14.64 -13.32 16.22
CA PHE A 44 15.41 -12.14 15.83
C PHE A 44 14.54 -10.88 15.69
N GLY A 45 13.22 -11.05 15.85
CA GLY A 45 12.29 -9.91 15.79
C GLY A 45 12.54 -8.95 16.95
N THR A 46 12.68 -7.67 16.66
CA THR A 46 12.85 -6.62 17.67
C THR A 46 11.52 -5.96 18.02
N GLN A 47 10.60 -5.92 17.07
CA GLN A 47 9.27 -5.32 17.24
C GLN A 47 8.19 -6.16 16.52
N ASP A 48 6.92 -5.91 16.83
CA ASP A 48 5.77 -6.49 16.14
C ASP A 48 5.57 -5.87 14.75
N SER A 49 6.16 -6.51 13.75
CA SER A 49 6.00 -6.07 12.36
C SER A 49 4.63 -6.42 11.77
N THR A 50 3.97 -7.46 12.28
CA THR A 50 2.65 -7.88 11.79
C THR A 50 1.59 -6.89 12.24
N GLY A 51 1.57 -6.51 13.51
CA GLY A 51 0.64 -5.52 14.07
C GLY A 51 0.75 -4.18 13.38
N LEU A 52 1.97 -3.64 13.25
CA LEU A 52 2.19 -2.37 12.55
C LEU A 52 1.80 -2.46 11.06
N GLY A 53 2.14 -3.57 10.39
CA GLY A 53 1.77 -3.75 8.98
C GLY A 53 0.27 -3.82 8.76
N VAL A 54 -0.47 -4.49 9.63
CA VAL A 54 -1.95 -4.53 9.61
C VAL A 54 -2.55 -3.14 9.83
N GLN A 55 -1.99 -2.34 10.73
CA GLN A 55 -2.44 -0.96 10.94
C GLN A 55 -2.21 -0.11 9.69
N LEU A 56 -1.02 -0.16 9.09
CA LEU A 56 -0.70 0.56 7.84
C LEU A 56 -1.60 0.12 6.67
N GLU A 57 -1.89 -1.18 6.55
CA GLU A 57 -2.82 -1.69 5.53
C GLU A 57 -4.23 -1.13 5.75
N LYS A 58 -4.77 -1.23 6.97
CA LYS A 58 -6.11 -0.74 7.29
C LYS A 58 -6.27 0.77 7.06
N ILE A 59 -5.25 1.55 7.39
CA ILE A 59 -5.28 3.00 7.22
C ILE A 59 -5.21 3.39 5.74
N SER A 60 -4.44 2.65 4.93
CA SER A 60 -4.14 3.03 3.55
C SER A 60 -4.88 2.22 2.49
N TRP A 61 -5.64 1.20 2.89
CA TRP A 61 -6.45 0.40 1.98
C TRP A 61 -7.42 1.29 1.17
N GLY A 62 -7.54 1.03 -0.11
CA GLY A 62 -8.39 1.81 -1.01
C GLY A 62 -7.81 3.15 -1.48
N SER A 63 -6.64 3.57 -0.99
CA SER A 63 -6.03 4.84 -1.36
C SER A 63 -5.72 4.93 -2.85
N ASN A 64 -6.09 6.03 -3.48
CA ASN A 64 -5.61 6.40 -4.80
C ASN A 64 -4.24 7.09 -4.69
N MET A 65 -3.33 6.67 -5.56
CA MET A 65 -1.96 7.15 -5.64
C MET A 65 -1.64 7.61 -7.07
N PRO A 66 -0.64 8.46 -7.28
CA PRO A 66 -0.15 8.80 -8.62
C PRO A 66 0.24 7.56 -9.44
N HIS A 67 0.79 6.54 -8.78
CA HIS A 67 1.07 5.22 -9.32
C HIS A 67 0.91 4.15 -8.23
N LYS A 68 1.12 2.88 -8.58
CA LYS A 68 1.10 1.77 -7.61
C LYS A 68 2.06 2.05 -6.45
N PHE A 69 1.62 1.79 -5.24
CA PHE A 69 2.37 2.01 -4.02
C PHE A 69 2.46 0.72 -3.22
N LYS A 70 3.62 0.41 -2.69
CA LYS A 70 3.89 -0.79 -1.90
C LYS A 70 4.59 -0.42 -0.61
N MET A 71 4.15 -0.98 0.49
CA MET A 71 4.80 -0.86 1.78
C MET A 71 5.37 -2.20 2.25
N ALA A 72 6.29 -2.15 3.20
CA ALA A 72 6.67 -3.33 3.97
C ALA A 72 7.17 -2.96 5.35
N VAL A 73 6.95 -3.87 6.30
CA VAL A 73 7.47 -3.79 7.66
C VAL A 73 8.31 -5.03 7.96
N SER A 74 9.59 -4.84 8.18
CA SER A 74 10.53 -5.89 8.58
C SER A 74 10.76 -5.82 10.09
N GLY A 75 10.51 -6.91 10.80
CA GLY A 75 10.57 -7.00 12.27
C GLY A 75 11.99 -6.93 12.85
N CYS A 76 13.03 -6.80 12.04
CA CYS A 76 14.41 -6.57 12.45
C CYS A 76 15.29 -6.15 11.26
N PRO A 77 16.56 -5.73 11.47
CA PRO A 77 17.48 -5.29 10.41
C PRO A 77 17.81 -6.34 9.34
N ARG A 78 17.43 -7.61 9.52
CA ARG A 78 17.58 -8.65 8.47
C ARG A 78 16.71 -8.42 7.24
N ASN A 79 15.73 -7.53 7.34
CA ASN A 79 14.92 -7.05 6.22
C ASN A 79 14.18 -8.15 5.43
N CYS A 80 13.67 -9.16 6.10
CA CYS A 80 12.99 -10.31 5.47
C CYS A 80 11.72 -9.92 4.68
N ALA A 81 11.07 -8.81 5.03
CA ALA A 81 9.93 -8.28 4.28
C ALA A 81 10.35 -7.40 3.08
N GLU A 82 11.65 -7.23 2.83
CA GLU A 82 12.20 -6.45 1.72
C GLU A 82 11.81 -4.96 1.78
N ALA A 83 11.79 -4.39 3.00
CA ALA A 83 11.39 -3.00 3.23
C ALA A 83 12.25 -2.01 2.44
N THR A 84 13.54 -2.31 2.25
CA THR A 84 14.50 -1.44 1.55
C THR A 84 14.34 -1.36 0.02
N ILE A 85 13.35 -2.01 -0.55
CA ILE A 85 13.01 -1.90 -1.99
C ILE A 85 11.53 -1.55 -2.21
N LYS A 86 10.87 -1.01 -1.19
CA LYS A 86 9.46 -0.59 -1.27
C LYS A 86 9.34 0.92 -1.41
N ASP A 87 8.17 1.37 -1.80
CA ASP A 87 7.84 2.81 -1.90
C ASP A 87 7.94 3.47 -0.52
N PHE A 88 7.44 2.78 0.53
CA PHE A 88 7.67 3.09 1.94
C PHE A 88 8.01 1.80 2.69
N GLY A 89 9.11 1.80 3.42
CA GLY A 89 9.59 0.66 4.19
C GLY A 89 9.82 1.00 5.65
N VAL A 90 9.51 0.07 6.53
CA VAL A 90 9.81 0.16 7.96
C VAL A 90 10.73 -0.99 8.34
N ILE A 91 11.83 -0.69 9.01
CA ILE A 91 12.71 -1.67 9.62
C ILE A 91 12.67 -1.49 11.12
N CYS A 92 12.22 -2.52 11.81
CA CYS A 92 12.21 -2.53 13.27
C CYS A 92 13.64 -2.69 13.81
N VAL A 93 13.98 -1.90 14.82
CA VAL A 93 15.24 -1.91 15.54
C VAL A 93 14.96 -1.89 17.04
N ASP A 94 15.97 -2.17 17.88
CA ASP A 94 15.78 -2.21 19.33
C ASP A 94 15.28 -0.86 19.91
N SER A 95 15.68 0.25 19.28
CA SER A 95 15.29 1.60 19.69
C SER A 95 13.99 2.13 19.03
N GLY A 96 13.26 1.30 18.28
CA GLY A 96 12.04 1.70 17.57
C GLY A 96 12.06 1.31 16.10
N TYR A 97 11.96 2.28 15.18
CA TYR A 97 11.72 2.04 13.76
C TYR A 97 12.58 2.95 12.88
N GLU A 98 13.20 2.36 11.86
CA GLU A 98 13.82 3.08 10.75
C GLU A 98 12.82 3.19 9.60
N LEU A 99 12.53 4.41 9.15
CA LEU A 99 11.60 4.69 8.06
C LEU A 99 12.38 4.92 6.77
N HIS A 100 12.01 4.22 5.73
CA HIS A 100 12.70 4.19 4.44
C HIS A 100 11.76 4.57 3.30
N ILE A 101 12.22 5.31 2.30
CA ILE A 101 11.41 5.82 1.20
C ILE A 101 12.07 5.64 -0.17
N GLY A 102 11.25 5.66 -1.22
CA GLY A 102 11.71 5.76 -2.61
C GLY A 102 12.38 4.52 -3.18
N GLY A 103 12.07 3.33 -2.64
CA GLY A 103 12.57 2.07 -3.19
C GLY A 103 11.80 1.62 -4.44
N ASN A 104 12.44 0.78 -5.23
CA ASN A 104 11.82 0.13 -6.38
C ASN A 104 12.42 -1.26 -6.62
N GLY A 105 11.60 -2.29 -6.56
CA GLY A 105 11.95 -3.68 -6.89
C GLY A 105 11.53 -4.10 -8.30
N GLY A 106 11.38 -3.14 -9.22
CA GLY A 106 11.01 -3.39 -10.62
C GLY A 106 12.23 -3.51 -11.55
N ILE A 107 12.04 -3.23 -12.84
CA ILE A 107 13.10 -3.32 -13.87
C ILE A 107 14.32 -2.49 -13.48
N LYS A 108 14.11 -1.25 -13.03
CA LYS A 108 15.18 -0.41 -12.48
C LYS A 108 15.15 -0.52 -10.96
N VAL A 109 15.98 -1.39 -10.41
CA VAL A 109 16.08 -1.58 -8.96
C VAL A 109 16.66 -0.33 -8.30
N ARG A 110 16.03 0.11 -7.21
CA ARG A 110 16.52 1.18 -6.35
C ARG A 110 16.35 0.77 -4.89
N VAL A 111 17.41 0.89 -4.11
CA VAL A 111 17.36 0.78 -2.65
C VAL A 111 16.77 2.08 -2.10
N THR A 112 15.99 1.98 -1.03
CA THR A 112 15.40 3.13 -0.34
C THR A 112 16.45 4.02 0.30
N ASP A 113 16.10 5.30 0.46
CA ASP A 113 16.81 6.21 1.37
C ASP A 113 16.22 6.08 2.79
N LEU A 114 17.06 6.18 3.81
CA LEU A 114 16.61 6.32 5.19
C LEU A 114 16.00 7.73 5.36
N LEU A 115 14.71 7.80 5.64
CA LEU A 115 14.03 9.06 5.92
C LEU A 115 14.39 9.58 7.32
N CYS A 116 14.04 8.82 8.34
CA CYS A 116 14.32 9.11 9.75
C CYS A 116 14.21 7.84 10.61
N LYS A 117 14.49 8.01 11.91
CA LYS A 117 14.23 7.00 12.95
C LYS A 117 13.22 7.56 13.93
N VAL A 118 12.30 6.72 14.38
CA VAL A 118 11.26 7.07 15.35
C VAL A 118 11.18 6.01 16.44
N ALA A 119 10.67 6.39 17.61
CA ALA A 119 10.64 5.50 18.78
C ALA A 119 9.38 4.65 18.85
N THR A 120 8.25 5.17 18.33
CA THR A 120 6.92 4.56 18.52
C THR A 120 6.24 4.22 17.20
N GLU A 121 5.29 3.26 17.26
CA GLU A 121 4.43 2.93 16.11
C GLU A 121 3.58 4.11 15.66
N SER A 122 3.09 4.91 16.60
CA SER A 122 2.28 6.09 16.29
C SER A 122 3.06 7.10 15.45
N GLU A 123 4.32 7.35 15.80
CA GLU A 123 5.21 8.20 14.99
C GLU A 123 5.48 7.59 13.62
N ALA A 124 5.69 6.27 13.53
CA ALA A 124 5.90 5.60 12.26
C ALA A 124 4.68 5.73 11.33
N ILE A 125 3.47 5.59 11.88
CA ILE A 125 2.20 5.74 11.15
C ILE A 125 2.01 7.19 10.70
N GLU A 126 2.24 8.18 11.57
CA GLU A 126 2.12 9.59 11.23
C GLU A 126 3.05 9.98 10.07
N HIS A 127 4.32 9.58 10.14
CA HIS A 127 5.29 9.82 9.07
C HIS A 127 4.91 9.10 7.77
N ALA A 128 4.37 7.87 7.85
CA ALA A 128 3.89 7.15 6.68
C ALA A 128 2.72 7.88 6.01
N CYS A 129 1.73 8.31 6.79
CA CYS A 129 0.59 9.09 6.29
C CYS A 129 1.03 10.41 5.66
N ALA A 130 1.94 11.12 6.31
CA ALA A 130 2.48 12.39 5.81
C ALA A 130 3.27 12.21 4.51
N PHE A 131 4.15 11.22 4.44
CA PHE A 131 4.91 10.91 3.23
C PHE A 131 3.99 10.53 2.06
N VAL A 132 3.00 9.67 2.31
CA VAL A 132 2.02 9.28 1.29
C VAL A 132 1.25 10.49 0.78
N GLN A 133 0.83 11.38 1.68
CA GLN A 133 0.07 12.58 1.28
C GLN A 133 0.94 13.54 0.49
N LEU A 134 2.16 13.79 0.91
CA LEU A 134 3.12 14.62 0.16
C LEU A 134 3.34 14.06 -1.25
N TYR A 135 3.57 12.77 -1.37
CA TYR A 135 3.70 12.09 -2.66
C TYR A 135 2.44 12.24 -3.53
N ARG A 136 1.24 12.13 -2.94
CA ARG A 136 -0.03 12.30 -3.66
C ARG A 136 -0.23 13.73 -4.19
N GLU A 137 0.22 14.73 -3.44
CA GLU A 137 0.06 16.16 -3.78
C GLU A 137 1.08 16.63 -4.82
N GLU A 138 2.30 16.08 -4.83
CA GLU A 138 3.41 16.62 -5.63
C GLU A 138 3.87 15.76 -6.78
N ALA A 139 3.67 14.43 -6.70
CA ALA A 139 4.10 13.56 -7.77
C ALA A 139 3.22 13.71 -9.01
N ARG A 140 3.83 13.63 -10.17
CA ARG A 140 3.11 13.66 -11.44
C ARG A 140 2.33 12.34 -11.62
N TYR A 141 1.27 12.41 -12.36
CA TYR A 141 0.55 11.23 -12.77
C TYR A 141 1.47 10.19 -13.42
N LEU A 142 1.43 8.97 -12.95
CA LEU A 142 2.29 7.83 -13.28
C LEU A 142 3.72 7.88 -12.75
N ASP A 143 4.13 8.89 -11.99
CA ASP A 143 5.41 8.85 -11.29
C ASP A 143 5.39 7.79 -10.18
N ARG A 144 6.40 6.93 -10.15
CA ARG A 144 6.70 6.09 -8.98
C ARG A 144 7.42 6.94 -7.93
N THR A 145 7.38 6.48 -6.69
CA THR A 145 8.10 7.16 -5.58
C THR A 145 9.59 7.27 -5.84
N ALA A 146 10.23 6.25 -6.41
CA ALA A 146 11.66 6.27 -6.70
C ALA A 146 12.08 7.45 -7.60
N PRO A 147 11.57 7.65 -8.83
CA PRO A 147 11.92 8.80 -9.64
C PRO A 147 11.42 10.13 -9.07
N TRP A 148 10.34 10.13 -8.28
CA TRP A 148 9.88 11.35 -7.60
C TRP A 148 10.88 11.78 -6.53
N VAL A 149 11.31 10.85 -5.65
CA VAL A 149 12.33 11.12 -4.62
C VAL A 149 13.66 11.58 -5.24
N GLU A 150 14.08 10.94 -6.35
CA GLU A 150 15.28 11.36 -7.07
C GLU A 150 15.16 12.81 -7.62
N ARG A 151 13.96 13.22 -8.04
CA ARG A 151 13.72 14.57 -8.60
C ARG A 151 13.64 15.65 -7.55
N VAL A 152 12.91 15.41 -6.44
CA VAL A 152 12.71 16.43 -5.39
C VAL A 152 13.84 16.47 -4.37
N GLY A 153 14.52 15.36 -4.18
CA GLY A 153 15.61 15.19 -3.23
C GLY A 153 15.17 14.78 -1.84
N LEU A 154 16.01 13.98 -1.18
CA LEU A 154 15.74 13.47 0.17
C LEU A 154 15.66 14.59 1.20
N ASP A 155 16.54 15.60 1.10
CA ASP A 155 16.60 16.72 2.06
C ASP A 155 15.32 17.55 2.04
N TYR A 156 14.73 17.75 0.84
CA TYR A 156 13.43 18.39 0.73
C TYR A 156 12.34 17.60 1.47
N ILE A 157 12.27 16.30 1.24
CA ILE A 157 11.27 15.45 1.89
C ILE A 157 11.48 15.42 3.41
N ARG A 158 12.72 15.37 3.87
CA ARG A 158 13.03 15.46 5.30
C ARG A 158 12.57 16.79 5.89
N GLY A 159 12.87 17.89 5.23
CA GLY A 159 12.41 19.22 5.66
C GLY A 159 10.91 19.29 5.89
N VAL A 160 10.11 18.69 4.98
CA VAL A 160 8.64 18.73 5.06
C VAL A 160 8.06 17.67 6.01
N VAL A 161 8.61 16.45 6.00
CA VAL A 161 7.98 15.31 6.71
C VAL A 161 8.61 15.07 8.08
N VAL A 162 9.89 15.41 8.26
CA VAL A 162 10.62 15.13 9.51
C VAL A 162 10.79 16.38 10.36
N ASP A 163 11.33 17.44 9.76
CA ASP A 163 11.75 18.63 10.50
C ASP A 163 10.59 19.58 10.80
N ASP A 164 9.58 19.65 9.93
CA ASP A 164 8.35 20.42 10.14
C ASP A 164 7.26 19.55 10.79
N ALA A 165 7.19 19.55 12.11
CA ALA A 165 6.24 18.76 12.87
C ALA A 165 4.77 19.17 12.62
N GLU A 166 4.50 20.49 12.46
CA GLU A 166 3.14 20.99 12.18
C GLU A 166 2.71 20.63 10.76
N GLY A 167 3.57 20.81 9.77
CA GLY A 167 3.33 20.41 8.39
C GLY A 167 3.13 18.92 8.24
N ARG A 168 3.93 18.10 8.94
CA ARG A 168 3.73 16.64 9.00
C ARG A 168 2.37 16.27 9.54
N ALA A 169 1.96 16.82 10.67
CA ALA A 169 0.66 16.54 11.27
C ALA A 169 -0.49 16.96 10.34
N ALA A 170 -0.37 18.10 9.66
CA ALA A 170 -1.35 18.56 8.69
C ALA A 170 -1.43 17.64 7.46
N LEU A 171 -0.30 17.15 6.94
CA LEU A 171 -0.26 16.16 5.86
C LEU A 171 -0.93 14.85 6.27
N ALA A 172 -0.57 14.32 7.43
CA ALA A 172 -1.15 13.09 7.96
C ALA A 172 -2.67 13.22 8.16
N ALA A 173 -3.12 14.35 8.70
CA ALA A 173 -4.55 14.63 8.88
C ALA A 173 -5.31 14.67 7.54
N ARG A 174 -4.76 15.30 6.50
CA ARG A 174 -5.36 15.32 5.17
C ARG A 174 -5.43 13.92 4.55
N PHE A 175 -4.39 13.12 4.72
CA PHE A 175 -4.43 11.72 4.28
C PHE A 175 -5.56 10.96 4.96
N LEU A 176 -5.60 10.96 6.28
CA LEU A 176 -6.61 10.25 7.06
C LEU A 176 -8.04 10.73 6.75
N TYR A 177 -8.23 12.04 6.56
CA TYR A 177 -9.52 12.59 6.13
C TYR A 177 -9.93 12.03 4.77
N SER A 178 -9.02 11.98 3.80
CA SER A 178 -9.32 11.45 2.47
C SER A 178 -9.74 9.97 2.49
N GLN A 179 -9.20 9.19 3.42
CA GLN A 179 -9.49 7.75 3.52
C GLN A 179 -10.95 7.46 3.92
N GLN A 180 -11.62 8.39 4.59
CA GLN A 180 -13.04 8.25 4.92
C GLN A 180 -13.95 8.13 3.69
N PHE A 181 -13.48 8.57 2.52
CA PHE A 181 -14.20 8.55 1.25
C PHE A 181 -13.66 7.51 0.26
N MET A 182 -12.60 6.81 0.60
CA MET A 182 -11.89 5.93 -0.31
C MET A 182 -11.98 4.45 0.05
N GLN A 183 -12.39 4.14 1.29
CA GLN A 183 -12.39 2.77 1.82
C GLN A 183 -13.71 2.05 1.55
N ASP A 184 -14.16 2.06 0.30
CA ASP A 184 -15.31 1.31 -0.15
C ASP A 184 -14.90 -0.05 -0.72
N ASP A 185 -15.69 -1.09 -0.43
CA ASP A 185 -15.53 -2.39 -1.08
C ASP A 185 -16.26 -2.40 -2.43
N PRO A 186 -15.55 -2.31 -3.57
CA PRO A 186 -16.18 -2.22 -4.88
C PRO A 186 -16.96 -3.49 -5.25
N TRP A 187 -16.59 -4.64 -4.69
CA TRP A 187 -17.29 -5.89 -4.97
C TRP A 187 -18.53 -6.06 -4.12
N ALA A 188 -18.56 -5.53 -2.90
CA ALA A 188 -19.78 -5.45 -2.12
C ALA A 188 -20.84 -4.59 -2.80
N ALA A 189 -20.43 -3.47 -3.42
CA ALA A 189 -21.32 -2.63 -4.20
C ALA A 189 -21.82 -3.35 -5.46
N ARG A 190 -20.93 -4.02 -6.20
CA ARG A 190 -21.28 -4.80 -7.41
C ARG A 190 -22.17 -6.00 -7.12
N ALA A 191 -21.96 -6.71 -6.01
CA ALA A 191 -22.82 -7.82 -5.60
C ALA A 191 -24.26 -7.38 -5.31
N LYS A 192 -24.47 -6.12 -4.93
CA LYS A 192 -25.83 -5.55 -4.69
C LYS A 192 -26.51 -5.07 -5.96
N GLY A 193 -25.75 -4.56 -6.93
CA GLY A 193 -26.25 -4.02 -8.19
C GLY A 193 -25.70 -4.78 -9.38
N PHE A 194 -25.86 -6.10 -9.38
CA PHE A 194 -25.31 -7.00 -10.39
C PHE A 194 -25.91 -6.73 -11.77
N ASP A 195 -25.03 -6.48 -12.74
CA ASP A 195 -25.35 -6.49 -14.17
C ASP A 195 -24.92 -7.83 -14.76
N ALA A 196 -25.89 -8.65 -15.18
CA ALA A 196 -25.65 -9.97 -15.73
C ALA A 196 -24.74 -9.92 -16.97
N ASP A 197 -24.84 -8.88 -17.76
CA ASP A 197 -24.07 -8.74 -19.00
C ASP A 197 -22.59 -8.43 -18.73
N GLU A 198 -22.25 -7.78 -17.61
CA GLU A 198 -20.86 -7.50 -17.23
C GLU A 198 -20.01 -8.78 -17.05
N PHE A 199 -20.65 -9.84 -16.58
CA PHE A 199 -20.00 -11.12 -16.29
C PHE A 199 -20.32 -12.20 -17.33
N ALA A 200 -21.13 -11.89 -18.33
CA ALA A 200 -21.46 -12.82 -19.38
C ALA A 200 -20.17 -13.26 -20.11
N THR A 201 -20.12 -14.53 -20.44
CA THR A 201 -19.01 -15.09 -21.23
C THR A 201 -18.97 -14.41 -22.58
N LEU A 202 -17.84 -13.80 -22.93
CA LEU A 202 -17.64 -13.31 -24.29
C LEU A 202 -17.70 -14.51 -25.24
N ALA A 203 -18.68 -14.53 -26.14
CA ALA A 203 -18.74 -15.56 -27.15
C ALA A 203 -17.39 -15.66 -27.86
N ALA A 204 -16.81 -16.86 -27.93
CA ALA A 204 -15.61 -17.06 -28.72
C ALA A 204 -15.90 -16.59 -30.16
N PRO A 205 -15.01 -15.79 -30.77
CA PRO A 205 -15.20 -15.40 -32.16
C PRO A 205 -15.33 -16.69 -32.98
N VAL A 206 -16.44 -16.83 -33.70
CA VAL A 206 -16.60 -17.91 -34.68
C VAL A 206 -15.55 -17.66 -35.75
N LEU A 207 -14.45 -18.42 -35.67
CA LEU A 207 -13.49 -18.45 -36.78
C LEU A 207 -14.20 -19.15 -37.94
N GLU A 208 -14.68 -18.37 -38.90
CA GLU A 208 -15.12 -18.93 -40.16
C GLU A 208 -13.97 -19.73 -40.76
N PRO A 209 -14.15 -20.96 -41.18
CA PRO A 209 -13.10 -21.71 -41.84
C PRO A 209 -12.68 -20.94 -43.10
N ALA A 210 -11.38 -20.73 -43.26
CA ALA A 210 -10.84 -20.12 -44.44
C ALA A 210 -11.30 -20.90 -45.68
N GLN A 211 -11.97 -20.23 -46.61
CA GLN A 211 -12.39 -20.79 -47.88
C GLN A 211 -11.21 -21.04 -48.79
#